data_00ca6053786da66ec56284c2783c8ba5
#
_entry.id   00ca6053786da66ec56284c2783c8ba5
#
_cell.length_a   1.000
_cell.length_b   1.000
_cell.length_c   1.000
_cell.angle_alpha   90.00
_cell.angle_beta   90.00
_cell.angle_gamma   90.00
#
_symmetry.space_group_name_H-M   'P 1'
#
loop_
_entity.id
_entity.type
_entity.pdbx_description
1 polymer ?
#
loop_
_entity_poly.entity_id
_entity_poly.type
_entity_poly.pdbx_seq_one_letter_code
_entity_poly.pdbx_strand_id
1 'polypeptide(L)'
;MADTKHNAPRGHGHGSHGFQRPKDMKGTFRKLMGYVGRYKGSLVLVAVCLIVSSGASVATSYLLKPLLNNYIIPGDFPGLFRMLLLMGGLFALSSLCSYAYARIMVHVAQHTVAALRQDLFDRLQQLPIRYYDRHQSGDLMSRFTNDIDTVSEMLNSSFASIVSNVLTFVGTVVMMLVLNPWLTLITFLFLGLMGMVVKTVGGRSRTNFQRQQAALGAMNGYIEEMIEGQKVIKVFRHEEQAIRRFTALNGDYRDAATAAQAYAGMMMPAMGNLSKINYAVTCCVGGLLAIGGVFDVGSLGAYLLYVKQVSQPVGQISQQINTLLAAAAGAERIFAVMDEQPEVDEGETVIVRVEKNGDTLTETAERTGHWAWKRPDGTLIELRGDVRLDHVTFSYDGEKTVLNDVSLFAKPGQKIAFVGSTGAGKTTITNLINRFYDVQQGTITYDGIDVKDIAKDSLRRSLGIVLQDTHLFTGTVADNIRYGKLDATDEEVRAAAKLANADAFIRHLPQGYDTVITGDGGSLSQGERQLLAIARAAVSDPPVLILDEATSSIDTRTETLIERGMDSLMEGRTVFVIAHRLSTVRNSQAILVLEQGRIIERGDHAELLAQHGKYYQLYTGQAELS
;
A
#
# COMPACT_ATOMS: atom_id res chain seq x y z
N MET A 1 12.56 30.34 -39.19
CA MET A 1 12.50 30.37 -37.73
C MET A 1 11.29 29.54 -37.32
N ALA A 2 11.51 28.28 -36.99
CA ALA A 2 10.45 27.34 -36.61
C ALA A 2 10.72 26.89 -35.18
N ASP A 3 9.75 27.15 -34.30
CA ASP A 3 9.73 26.74 -32.89
C ASP A 3 9.60 25.22 -32.79
N THR A 4 10.68 24.56 -32.44
CA THR A 4 10.70 23.15 -32.04
C THR A 4 10.46 23.06 -30.53
N LYS A 5 9.22 22.73 -30.13
CA LYS A 5 8.91 22.32 -28.77
C LYS A 5 9.59 20.97 -28.47
N HIS A 6 10.67 21.02 -27.70
CA HIS A 6 11.25 19.83 -27.09
C HIS A 6 10.31 19.29 -26.01
N ASN A 7 9.70 18.13 -26.29
CA ASN A 7 9.10 17.29 -25.26
C ASN A 7 10.24 16.66 -24.45
N ALA A 8 10.50 17.17 -23.24
CA ALA A 8 11.36 16.52 -22.28
C ALA A 8 10.68 15.24 -21.75
N PRO A 9 11.44 14.13 -21.52
CA PRO A 9 10.88 12.92 -20.93
C PRO A 9 10.39 13.21 -19.51
N ARG A 10 9.19 12.75 -19.20
CA ARG A 10 8.61 12.83 -17.85
C ARG A 10 9.46 11.98 -16.90
N GLY A 11 10.28 12.61 -16.10
CA GLY A 11 10.97 11.97 -14.98
C GLY A 11 9.95 11.36 -14.00
N HIS A 12 10.24 10.17 -13.53
CA HIS A 12 9.49 9.47 -12.49
C HIS A 12 9.73 10.17 -11.15
N GLY A 13 9.05 11.30 -10.93
CA GLY A 13 9.02 11.92 -9.62
C GLY A 13 8.08 11.14 -8.71
N HIS A 14 8.51 10.80 -7.52
CA HIS A 14 7.64 10.39 -6.41
C HIS A 14 6.56 11.45 -6.25
N GLY A 15 5.35 11.13 -6.76
CA GLY A 15 4.25 12.06 -6.77
C GLY A 15 3.86 12.42 -5.35
N SER A 16 4.16 13.64 -4.93
CA SER A 16 3.44 14.25 -3.81
C SER A 16 1.95 14.15 -4.17
N HIS A 17 1.21 13.30 -3.46
CA HIS A 17 -0.24 13.18 -3.66
C HIS A 17 -0.88 14.53 -3.37
N GLY A 18 -0.94 15.38 -4.40
CA GLY A 18 -1.77 16.58 -4.38
C GLY A 18 -3.18 16.15 -4.01
N PHE A 19 -3.83 16.93 -3.16
CA PHE A 19 -5.17 16.73 -2.62
C PHE A 19 -6.16 16.38 -3.75
N GLN A 20 -6.27 15.09 -4.10
CA GLN A 20 -7.25 14.61 -5.08
C GLN A 20 -8.58 14.46 -4.37
N ARG A 21 -9.59 15.17 -4.89
CA ARG A 21 -10.96 14.98 -4.41
C ARG A 21 -11.42 13.57 -4.76
N PRO A 22 -12.05 12.84 -3.82
CA PRO A 22 -12.61 11.53 -4.10
C PRO A 22 -13.63 11.61 -5.25
N LYS A 23 -13.59 10.64 -6.16
CA LYS A 23 -14.47 10.56 -7.32
C LYS A 23 -15.88 10.11 -6.90
N ASP A 24 -15.95 9.10 -6.02
CA ASP A 24 -17.20 8.58 -5.44
C ASP A 24 -17.21 8.67 -3.91
N MET A 25 -17.52 9.86 -3.41
CA MET A 25 -17.59 10.11 -1.97
C MET A 25 -18.74 9.35 -1.28
N LYS A 26 -19.89 9.13 -2.00
CA LYS A 26 -21.05 8.45 -1.41
C LYS A 26 -20.82 6.96 -1.27
N GLY A 27 -20.27 6.30 -2.31
CA GLY A 27 -19.94 4.88 -2.28
C GLY A 27 -18.87 4.56 -1.23
N THR A 28 -17.79 5.35 -1.20
CA THR A 28 -16.72 5.22 -0.23
C THR A 28 -17.21 5.37 1.22
N PHE A 29 -18.01 6.41 1.49
CA PHE A 29 -18.59 6.63 2.82
C PHE A 29 -19.54 5.51 3.23
N ARG A 30 -20.36 5.00 2.30
CA ARG A 30 -21.25 3.86 2.57
C ARG A 30 -20.47 2.59 2.95
N LYS A 31 -19.38 2.29 2.23
CA LYS A 31 -18.50 1.15 2.54
C LYS A 31 -17.87 1.31 3.92
N LEU A 32 -17.30 2.49 4.21
CA LEU A 32 -16.69 2.79 5.50
C LEU A 32 -17.72 2.69 6.64
N MET A 33 -18.95 3.20 6.43
CA MET A 33 -20.04 3.07 7.40
C MET A 33 -20.47 1.60 7.60
N GLY A 34 -20.25 0.71 6.64
CA GLY A 34 -20.43 -0.73 6.79
C GLY A 34 -19.53 -1.31 7.88
N TYR A 35 -18.25 -0.90 7.93
CA TYR A 35 -17.31 -1.30 8.98
C TYR A 35 -17.67 -0.71 10.35
N VAL A 36 -17.86 0.59 10.40
CA VAL A 36 -18.23 1.31 11.64
C VAL A 36 -19.59 0.84 12.18
N GLY A 37 -20.52 0.50 11.29
CA GLY A 37 -21.85 0.00 11.61
C GLY A 37 -21.91 -1.33 12.36
N ARG A 38 -20.80 -2.08 12.40
CA ARG A 38 -20.67 -3.27 13.27
C ARG A 38 -20.76 -2.91 14.76
N TYR A 39 -20.49 -1.64 15.12
CA TYR A 39 -20.47 -1.13 16.50
C TYR A 39 -21.66 -0.21 16.83
N LYS A 40 -22.87 -0.52 16.31
CA LYS A 40 -24.08 0.32 16.44
C LYS A 40 -24.39 0.72 17.89
N GLY A 41 -24.27 -0.19 18.85
CA GLY A 41 -24.51 0.08 20.26
C GLY A 41 -23.55 1.15 20.82
N SER A 42 -22.25 1.02 20.51
CA SER A 42 -21.24 2.00 20.90
C SER A 42 -21.48 3.38 20.26
N LEU A 43 -21.90 3.42 18.99
CA LEU A 43 -22.22 4.67 18.29
C LEU A 43 -23.44 5.37 18.88
N VAL A 44 -24.48 4.64 19.27
CA VAL A 44 -25.64 5.21 19.95
C VAL A 44 -25.22 5.82 21.29
N LEU A 45 -24.39 5.12 22.07
CA LEU A 45 -23.88 5.64 23.33
C LEU A 45 -23.02 6.90 23.13
N VAL A 46 -22.18 6.92 22.10
CA VAL A 46 -21.40 8.12 21.70
C VAL A 46 -22.34 9.27 21.36
N ALA A 47 -23.39 9.04 20.57
CA ALA A 47 -24.36 10.07 20.21
C ALA A 47 -25.05 10.65 21.45
N VAL A 48 -25.48 9.79 22.39
CA VAL A 48 -26.07 10.23 23.66
C VAL A 48 -25.06 11.07 24.47
N CYS A 49 -23.82 10.60 24.61
CA CYS A 49 -22.78 11.33 25.32
C CYS A 49 -22.48 12.69 24.67
N LEU A 50 -22.46 12.78 23.35
CA LEU A 50 -22.27 14.04 22.62
C LEU A 50 -23.42 15.02 22.85
N ILE A 51 -24.67 14.54 22.80
CA ILE A 51 -25.85 15.38 23.07
C ILE A 51 -25.85 15.88 24.50
N VAL A 52 -25.59 15.01 25.47
CA VAL A 52 -25.53 15.39 26.90
C VAL A 52 -24.38 16.35 27.15
N SER A 53 -23.18 16.10 26.64
CA SER A 53 -22.02 16.95 26.83
C SER A 53 -22.22 18.34 26.19
N SER A 54 -22.69 18.42 24.94
CA SER A 54 -22.97 19.68 24.24
C SER A 54 -24.12 20.42 24.89
N GLY A 55 -25.20 19.72 25.27
CA GLY A 55 -26.34 20.29 25.98
C GLY A 55 -25.96 20.85 27.36
N ALA A 56 -25.15 20.11 28.13
CA ALA A 56 -24.65 20.59 29.41
C ALA A 56 -23.77 21.83 29.28
N SER A 57 -22.92 21.90 28.25
CA SER A 57 -22.08 23.05 27.95
C SER A 57 -22.90 24.31 27.63
N VAL A 58 -23.94 24.16 26.79
CA VAL A 58 -24.85 25.26 26.46
C VAL A 58 -25.70 25.67 27.69
N ALA A 59 -26.23 24.71 28.44
CA ALA A 59 -27.04 24.96 29.64
C ALA A 59 -26.23 25.69 30.73
N THR A 60 -24.96 25.32 30.94
CA THR A 60 -24.10 25.97 31.93
C THR A 60 -23.89 27.46 31.62
N SER A 61 -23.76 27.80 30.32
CA SER A 61 -23.68 29.22 29.91
C SER A 61 -24.98 29.98 30.20
N TYR A 62 -26.16 29.34 30.06
CA TYR A 62 -27.45 29.92 30.41
C TYR A 62 -27.63 30.15 31.92
N LEU A 63 -27.14 29.22 32.74
CA LEU A 63 -27.26 29.27 34.19
C LEU A 63 -26.56 30.49 34.83
N LEU A 64 -25.68 31.15 34.07
CA LEU A 64 -25.11 32.43 34.51
C LEU A 64 -26.19 33.51 34.66
N LYS A 65 -27.29 33.47 33.89
CA LYS A 65 -28.42 34.40 34.01
C LYS A 65 -29.09 34.30 35.39
N PRO A 66 -29.67 33.17 35.81
CA PRO A 66 -30.27 33.04 37.14
C PRO A 66 -29.23 33.17 38.26
N LEU A 67 -27.96 32.78 38.03
CA LEU A 67 -26.90 32.95 39.01
C LEU A 67 -26.71 34.45 39.39
N LEU A 68 -26.62 35.32 38.38
CA LEU A 68 -26.47 36.76 38.59
C LEU A 68 -27.74 37.41 39.14
N ASN A 69 -28.90 37.17 38.50
CA ASN A 69 -30.12 37.88 38.79
C ASN A 69 -30.78 37.45 40.10
N ASN A 70 -30.76 36.14 40.41
CA ASN A 70 -31.56 35.60 41.53
C ASN A 70 -30.73 35.40 42.79
N TYR A 71 -29.38 35.29 42.68
CA TYR A 71 -28.55 34.98 43.84
C TYR A 71 -27.46 36.01 44.13
N ILE A 72 -26.69 36.47 43.08
CA ILE A 72 -25.60 37.43 43.32
C ILE A 72 -26.16 38.84 43.60
N ILE A 73 -27.04 39.35 42.76
CA ILE A 73 -27.59 40.71 42.91
C ILE A 73 -28.41 40.84 44.20
N PRO A 74 -29.29 39.87 44.56
CA PRO A 74 -30.02 39.93 45.83
C PRO A 74 -29.19 39.57 47.07
N GLY A 75 -28.00 38.96 46.92
CA GLY A 75 -27.14 38.59 48.05
C GLY A 75 -27.54 37.25 48.73
N ASP A 76 -28.23 36.37 48.05
CA ASP A 76 -28.64 35.04 48.59
C ASP A 76 -27.46 34.05 48.53
N PHE A 77 -26.63 33.98 49.56
CA PHE A 77 -25.49 33.08 49.65
C PHE A 77 -25.88 31.58 49.69
N PRO A 78 -26.91 31.12 50.42
CA PRO A 78 -27.33 29.73 50.39
C PRO A 78 -27.83 29.27 49.00
N GLY A 79 -28.59 30.14 48.29
CA GLY A 79 -29.03 29.87 46.94
C GLY A 79 -27.88 29.87 45.94
N LEU A 80 -26.92 30.80 46.08
CA LEU A 80 -25.70 30.82 45.27
C LEU A 80 -24.89 29.52 45.39
N PHE A 81 -24.71 29.03 46.60
CA PHE A 81 -23.97 27.76 46.81
C PHE A 81 -24.65 26.57 46.15
N ARG A 82 -25.99 26.43 46.24
CA ARG A 82 -26.75 25.39 45.53
C ARG A 82 -26.60 25.49 44.02
N MET A 83 -26.65 26.72 43.49
CA MET A 83 -26.49 26.96 42.06
C MET A 83 -25.08 26.60 41.56
N LEU A 84 -24.04 26.92 42.33
CA LEU A 84 -22.66 26.54 42.01
C LEU A 84 -22.47 25.03 42.03
N LEU A 85 -23.11 24.33 42.99
CA LEU A 85 -23.09 22.85 43.01
C LEU A 85 -23.80 22.26 41.79
N LEU A 86 -24.93 22.83 41.36
CA LEU A 86 -25.63 22.41 40.14
C LEU A 86 -24.73 22.60 38.91
N MET A 87 -24.12 23.79 38.76
CA MET A 87 -23.19 24.07 37.65
C MET A 87 -21.99 23.15 37.68
N GLY A 88 -21.39 22.92 38.87
CA GLY A 88 -20.30 21.96 39.05
C GLY A 88 -20.67 20.53 38.66
N GLY A 89 -21.90 20.12 39.04
CA GLY A 89 -22.45 18.79 38.63
C GLY A 89 -22.62 18.69 37.11
N LEU A 90 -23.12 19.72 36.43
CA LEU A 90 -23.23 19.75 34.98
C LEU A 90 -21.87 19.72 34.28
N PHE A 91 -20.87 20.46 34.80
CA PHE A 91 -19.51 20.39 34.28
C PHE A 91 -18.89 19.00 34.47
N ALA A 92 -19.06 18.38 35.64
CA ALA A 92 -18.60 17.02 35.89
C ALA A 92 -19.25 15.99 34.94
N LEU A 93 -20.59 16.12 34.75
CA LEU A 93 -21.34 15.29 33.80
C LEU A 93 -20.85 15.47 32.36
N SER A 94 -20.66 16.73 31.93
CA SER A 94 -20.12 17.06 30.60
C SER A 94 -18.74 16.46 30.39
N SER A 95 -17.83 16.58 31.38
CA SER A 95 -16.49 16.05 31.33
C SER A 95 -16.49 14.52 31.30
N LEU A 96 -17.35 13.88 32.09
CA LEU A 96 -17.50 12.42 32.11
C LEU A 96 -18.02 11.89 30.77
N CYS A 97 -19.05 12.54 30.20
CA CYS A 97 -19.58 12.20 28.87
C CYS A 97 -18.53 12.42 27.78
N SER A 98 -17.75 13.51 27.88
CA SER A 98 -16.65 13.79 26.93
C SER A 98 -15.57 12.73 26.99
N TYR A 99 -15.15 12.33 28.18
CA TYR A 99 -14.22 11.23 28.37
C TYR A 99 -14.78 9.89 27.82
N ALA A 100 -16.03 9.60 28.14
CA ALA A 100 -16.68 8.36 27.71
C ALA A 100 -16.77 8.26 26.20
N TYR A 101 -17.27 9.29 25.50
CA TYR A 101 -17.36 9.24 24.04
C TYR A 101 -15.97 9.15 23.38
N ALA A 102 -14.97 9.89 23.90
CA ALA A 102 -13.63 9.84 23.35
C ALA A 102 -13.03 8.43 23.49
N ARG A 103 -13.18 7.81 24.67
CA ARG A 103 -12.72 6.45 24.94
C ARG A 103 -13.38 5.42 24.02
N ILE A 104 -14.69 5.52 23.83
CA ILE A 104 -15.46 4.62 22.97
C ILE A 104 -15.07 4.82 21.50
N MET A 105 -14.90 6.07 21.04
CA MET A 105 -14.50 6.35 19.65
C MET A 105 -13.13 5.81 19.33
N VAL A 106 -12.15 5.91 20.23
CA VAL A 106 -10.84 5.29 20.05
C VAL A 106 -10.98 3.77 19.86
N HIS A 107 -11.79 3.11 20.71
CA HIS A 107 -12.02 1.68 20.59
C HIS A 107 -12.65 1.31 19.23
N VAL A 108 -13.74 1.98 18.83
CA VAL A 108 -14.42 1.75 17.55
C VAL A 108 -13.47 2.00 16.37
N ALA A 109 -12.71 3.10 16.40
CA ALA A 109 -11.78 3.45 15.34
C ALA A 109 -10.67 2.43 15.18
N GLN A 110 -10.00 2.01 16.28
CA GLN A 110 -8.89 1.07 16.21
C GLN A 110 -9.34 -0.32 15.74
N HIS A 111 -10.50 -0.81 16.19
CA HIS A 111 -11.04 -2.08 15.69
C HIS A 111 -11.48 -1.99 14.22
N THR A 112 -12.04 -0.86 13.80
CA THR A 112 -12.39 -0.63 12.38
C THR A 112 -11.13 -0.61 11.51
N VAL A 113 -10.09 0.08 11.94
CA VAL A 113 -8.80 0.16 11.25
C VAL A 113 -8.12 -1.21 11.18
N ALA A 114 -8.15 -1.98 12.27
CA ALA A 114 -7.59 -3.33 12.28
C ALA A 114 -8.31 -4.24 11.27
N ALA A 115 -9.66 -4.18 11.22
CA ALA A 115 -10.43 -4.93 10.23
C ALA A 115 -10.13 -4.50 8.80
N LEU A 116 -10.01 -3.19 8.53
CA LEU A 116 -9.63 -2.67 7.21
C LEU A 116 -8.24 -3.14 6.77
N ARG A 117 -7.25 -3.14 7.70
CA ARG A 117 -5.90 -3.64 7.41
C ARG A 117 -5.92 -5.12 7.08
N GLN A 118 -6.68 -5.90 7.85
CA GLN A 118 -6.80 -7.34 7.62
C GLN A 118 -7.43 -7.62 6.26
N ASP A 119 -8.60 -7.05 5.99
CA ASP A 119 -9.32 -7.27 4.73
C ASP A 119 -8.51 -6.79 3.51
N LEU A 120 -7.76 -5.67 3.65
CA LEU A 120 -6.86 -5.17 2.61
C LEU A 120 -5.70 -6.14 2.36
N PHE A 121 -5.09 -6.69 3.43
CA PHE A 121 -3.99 -7.63 3.32
C PHE A 121 -4.47 -8.95 2.70
N ASP A 122 -5.59 -9.48 3.17
CA ASP A 122 -6.19 -10.72 2.64
C ASP A 122 -6.52 -10.59 1.15
N ARG A 123 -7.05 -9.42 0.75
CA ARG A 123 -7.31 -9.13 -0.68
C ARG A 123 -6.03 -9.08 -1.49
N LEU A 124 -4.99 -8.41 -1.01
CA LEU A 124 -3.70 -8.37 -1.71
C LEU A 124 -3.14 -9.76 -1.94
N GLN A 125 -3.21 -10.69 -0.96
CA GLN A 125 -2.72 -12.05 -1.16
C GLN A 125 -3.48 -12.84 -2.25
N GLN A 126 -4.69 -12.41 -2.60
CA GLN A 126 -5.55 -13.04 -3.61
C GLN A 126 -5.44 -12.40 -5.00
N LEU A 127 -4.72 -11.28 -5.14
CA LEU A 127 -4.63 -10.58 -6.42
C LEU A 127 -3.64 -11.27 -7.37
N PRO A 128 -3.92 -11.25 -8.70
CA PRO A 128 -3.02 -11.81 -9.69
C PRO A 128 -1.70 -11.02 -9.79
N ILE A 129 -0.63 -11.67 -10.21
CA ILE A 129 0.69 -11.05 -10.41
C ILE A 129 0.60 -9.81 -11.32
N ARG A 130 -0.27 -9.82 -12.33
CA ARG A 130 -0.55 -8.67 -13.20
C ARG A 130 -0.85 -7.38 -12.43
N TYR A 131 -1.45 -7.47 -11.25
CA TYR A 131 -1.73 -6.31 -10.41
C TYR A 131 -0.44 -5.69 -9.87
N TYR A 132 0.49 -6.53 -9.40
CA TYR A 132 1.78 -6.12 -8.86
C TYR A 132 2.72 -5.56 -9.92
N ASP A 133 2.69 -6.13 -11.14
CA ASP A 133 3.48 -5.62 -12.27
C ASP A 133 3.06 -4.22 -12.72
N ARG A 134 1.82 -3.81 -12.42
CA ARG A 134 1.26 -2.50 -12.77
C ARG A 134 1.35 -1.45 -11.66
N HIS A 135 1.60 -1.86 -10.43
CA HIS A 135 1.60 -0.99 -9.26
C HIS A 135 2.95 -1.06 -8.53
N GLN A 136 3.47 0.11 -8.18
CA GLN A 136 4.71 0.17 -7.41
C GLN A 136 4.47 -0.26 -5.96
N SER A 137 5.42 -1.00 -5.38
CA SER A 137 5.35 -1.46 -3.98
C SER A 137 5.17 -0.31 -2.98
N GLY A 138 5.78 0.86 -3.26
CA GLY A 138 5.64 2.06 -2.44
C GLY A 138 4.22 2.60 -2.40
N ASP A 139 3.48 2.55 -3.53
CA ASP A 139 2.08 2.98 -3.58
C ASP A 139 1.19 2.04 -2.76
N LEU A 140 1.44 0.73 -2.81
CA LEU A 140 0.72 -0.25 -2.02
C LEU A 140 0.99 -0.08 -0.53
N MET A 141 2.26 0.13 -0.14
CA MET A 141 2.62 0.43 1.25
C MET A 141 1.98 1.71 1.77
N SER A 142 1.89 2.76 0.95
CA SER A 142 1.23 4.01 1.33
C SER A 142 -0.25 3.82 1.72
N ARG A 143 -0.93 2.79 1.16
CA ARG A 143 -2.31 2.45 1.53
C ARG A 143 -2.41 1.85 2.92
N PHE A 144 -1.41 1.04 3.33
CA PHE A 144 -1.36 0.46 4.68
C PHE A 144 -0.93 1.46 5.76
N THR A 145 -0.17 2.48 5.39
CA THR A 145 0.34 3.51 6.29
C THR A 145 -0.51 4.79 6.20
N ASN A 146 -0.19 5.66 5.26
CA ASN A 146 -0.75 7.01 5.19
C ASN A 146 -2.27 7.04 5.02
N ASP A 147 -2.83 6.19 4.14
CA ASP A 147 -4.27 6.20 3.86
C ASP A 147 -5.07 5.66 5.04
N ILE A 148 -4.64 4.56 5.63
CA ILE A 148 -5.27 3.98 6.82
C ILE A 148 -5.14 4.92 8.02
N ASP A 149 -3.98 5.56 8.23
CA ASP A 149 -3.77 6.49 9.33
C ASP A 149 -4.66 7.73 9.19
N THR A 150 -4.86 8.24 7.98
CA THR A 150 -5.79 9.34 7.72
C THR A 150 -7.25 8.94 8.02
N VAL A 151 -7.65 7.71 7.67
CA VAL A 151 -8.97 7.16 8.04
C VAL A 151 -9.08 7.00 9.55
N SER A 152 -8.04 6.53 10.21
CA SER A 152 -7.96 6.40 11.67
C SER A 152 -8.15 7.74 12.37
N GLU A 153 -7.45 8.78 11.93
CA GLU A 153 -7.57 10.13 12.47
C GLU A 153 -8.99 10.69 12.31
N MET A 154 -9.59 10.51 11.15
CA MET A 154 -10.96 10.92 10.89
C MET A 154 -11.96 10.23 11.83
N LEU A 155 -11.84 8.93 12.03
CA LEU A 155 -12.72 8.17 12.91
C LEU A 155 -12.49 8.53 14.38
N ASN A 156 -11.24 8.69 14.81
CA ASN A 156 -10.91 8.97 16.22
C ASN A 156 -11.37 10.35 16.67
N SER A 157 -11.14 11.39 15.85
CA SER A 157 -11.27 12.78 16.29
C SER A 157 -12.28 13.58 15.47
N SER A 158 -12.25 13.48 14.13
CA SER A 158 -12.96 14.42 13.28
C SER A 158 -14.47 14.20 13.30
N PHE A 159 -14.92 12.95 13.27
CA PHE A 159 -16.36 12.65 13.25
C PHE A 159 -17.08 13.15 14.52
N ALA A 160 -16.56 12.79 15.70
CA ALA A 160 -17.13 13.23 16.96
C ALA A 160 -17.05 14.75 17.14
N SER A 161 -15.92 15.37 16.74
CA SER A 161 -15.75 16.82 16.76
C SER A 161 -16.75 17.56 15.88
N ILE A 162 -16.98 17.11 14.65
CA ILE A 162 -17.97 17.72 13.75
C ILE A 162 -19.36 17.69 14.39
N VAL A 163 -19.79 16.52 14.88
CA VAL A 163 -21.10 16.37 15.52
C VAL A 163 -21.22 17.26 16.76
N SER A 164 -20.23 17.25 17.65
CA SER A 164 -20.21 18.09 18.84
C SER A 164 -20.24 19.59 18.51
N ASN A 165 -19.44 20.02 17.54
CA ASN A 165 -19.40 21.41 17.10
C ASN A 165 -20.72 21.88 16.48
N VAL A 166 -21.37 21.03 15.68
CA VAL A 166 -22.70 21.33 15.11
C VAL A 166 -23.75 21.41 16.20
N LEU A 167 -23.78 20.46 17.14
CA LEU A 167 -24.73 20.49 18.27
C LEU A 167 -24.53 21.75 19.16
N THR A 168 -23.29 22.07 19.49
CA THR A 168 -22.95 23.24 20.28
C THR A 168 -23.31 24.53 19.55
N PHE A 169 -23.00 24.63 18.24
CA PHE A 169 -23.35 25.79 17.42
C PHE A 169 -24.85 26.02 17.36
N VAL A 170 -25.61 24.97 17.01
CA VAL A 170 -27.09 25.05 16.94
C VAL A 170 -27.68 25.38 18.30
N GLY A 171 -27.26 24.71 19.37
CA GLY A 171 -27.73 24.97 20.73
C GLY A 171 -27.41 26.39 21.17
N THR A 172 -26.21 26.89 20.90
CA THR A 172 -25.82 28.26 21.22
C THR A 172 -26.65 29.29 20.45
N VAL A 173 -26.87 29.09 19.14
CA VAL A 173 -27.70 30.00 18.32
C VAL A 173 -29.15 30.02 18.81
N VAL A 174 -29.74 28.87 19.13
CA VAL A 174 -31.10 28.79 19.69
C VAL A 174 -31.20 29.59 20.99
N MET A 175 -30.22 29.41 21.90
CA MET A 175 -30.23 30.14 23.19
C MET A 175 -30.00 31.66 23.02
N MET A 176 -29.19 32.06 22.04
CA MET A 176 -29.01 33.47 21.70
C MET A 176 -30.31 34.11 21.19
N LEU A 177 -31.05 33.42 20.32
CA LEU A 177 -32.36 33.87 19.82
C LEU A 177 -33.40 33.97 20.95
N VAL A 178 -33.41 33.02 21.89
CA VAL A 178 -34.30 33.02 23.04
C VAL A 178 -33.99 34.20 23.99
N LEU A 179 -32.71 34.51 24.17
CA LEU A 179 -32.31 35.61 25.04
C LEU A 179 -32.58 37.00 24.44
N ASN A 180 -32.12 37.22 23.20
CA ASN A 180 -32.35 38.50 22.50
C ASN A 180 -32.13 38.36 20.99
N PRO A 181 -33.18 38.42 20.13
CA PRO A 181 -33.06 38.29 18.68
C PRO A 181 -32.25 39.43 18.02
N TRP A 182 -32.33 40.67 18.56
CA TRP A 182 -31.63 41.81 17.97
C TRP A 182 -30.12 41.74 18.15
N LEU A 183 -29.65 41.35 19.33
CA LEU A 183 -28.22 41.08 19.54
C LEU A 183 -27.74 39.91 18.72
N THR A 184 -28.60 38.91 18.48
CA THR A 184 -28.30 37.76 17.65
C THR A 184 -28.08 38.18 16.18
N LEU A 185 -28.87 39.12 15.67
CA LEU A 185 -28.68 39.69 14.33
C LEU A 185 -27.30 40.34 14.18
N ILE A 186 -26.86 41.13 15.21
CA ILE A 186 -25.50 41.71 15.24
C ILE A 186 -24.44 40.62 15.18
N THR A 187 -24.59 39.59 15.99
CA THR A 187 -23.64 38.46 16.00
C THR A 187 -23.59 37.75 14.64
N PHE A 188 -24.73 37.53 13.96
CA PHE A 188 -24.77 36.96 12.62
C PHE A 188 -24.09 37.85 11.58
N LEU A 189 -24.16 39.16 11.69
CA LEU A 189 -23.40 40.09 10.84
C LEU A 189 -21.90 39.85 10.99
N PHE A 190 -21.40 39.73 12.24
CA PHE A 190 -19.99 39.41 12.49
C PHE A 190 -19.60 38.01 12.03
N LEU A 191 -20.47 37.01 12.18
CA LEU A 191 -20.22 35.66 11.64
C LEU A 191 -20.13 35.68 10.10
N GLY A 192 -20.98 36.49 9.43
CA GLY A 192 -20.88 36.71 8.00
C GLY A 192 -19.55 37.36 7.58
N LEU A 193 -19.09 38.37 8.35
CA LEU A 193 -17.80 39.00 8.13
C LEU A 193 -16.64 38.03 8.36
N MET A 194 -16.72 37.18 9.40
CA MET A 194 -15.75 36.09 9.62
C MET A 194 -15.73 35.13 8.45
N GLY A 195 -16.89 34.71 7.91
CA GLY A 195 -17.00 33.86 6.72
C GLY A 195 -16.33 34.51 5.49
N MET A 196 -16.48 35.82 5.30
CA MET A 196 -15.81 36.56 4.23
C MET A 196 -14.27 36.54 4.41
N VAL A 197 -13.76 36.72 5.63
CA VAL A 197 -12.32 36.63 5.94
C VAL A 197 -11.82 35.22 5.63
N VAL A 198 -12.53 34.16 6.06
CA VAL A 198 -12.17 32.77 5.75
C VAL A 198 -12.12 32.55 4.24
N LYS A 199 -13.10 33.04 3.49
CA LYS A 199 -13.14 32.88 2.02
C LYS A 199 -11.98 33.62 1.34
N THR A 200 -11.67 34.85 1.73
CA THR A 200 -10.65 35.69 1.07
C THR A 200 -9.23 35.27 1.45
N VAL A 201 -8.95 35.19 2.75
CA VAL A 201 -7.63 34.81 3.26
C VAL A 201 -7.35 33.31 2.99
N GLY A 202 -8.34 32.46 3.24
CA GLY A 202 -8.22 31.02 2.97
C GLY A 202 -8.02 30.70 1.49
N GLY A 203 -8.68 31.42 0.60
CA GLY A 203 -8.46 31.28 -0.86
C GLY A 203 -7.02 31.61 -1.27
N ARG A 204 -6.48 32.73 -0.76
CA ARG A 204 -5.08 33.12 -1.01
C ARG A 204 -4.09 32.16 -0.35
N SER A 205 -4.36 31.75 0.87
CA SER A 205 -3.57 30.75 1.58
C SER A 205 -3.45 29.47 0.76
N ARG A 206 -4.57 28.92 0.25
CA ARG A 206 -4.60 27.72 -0.59
C ARG A 206 -3.71 27.84 -1.83
N THR A 207 -3.78 28.96 -2.56
CA THR A 207 -2.95 29.18 -3.74
C THR A 207 -1.47 29.22 -3.40
N ASN A 208 -1.10 29.88 -2.29
CA ASN A 208 0.30 29.93 -1.86
C ASN A 208 0.79 28.57 -1.33
N PHE A 209 -0.06 27.79 -0.64
CA PHE A 209 0.29 26.42 -0.27
C PHE A 209 0.53 25.52 -1.49
N GLN A 210 -0.25 25.66 -2.56
CA GLN A 210 -0.01 24.92 -3.80
C GLN A 210 1.34 25.29 -4.43
N ARG A 211 1.72 26.58 -4.42
CA ARG A 211 3.05 27.02 -4.87
C ARG A 211 4.17 26.48 -3.98
N GLN A 212 3.99 26.50 -2.66
CA GLN A 212 4.93 25.92 -1.71
C GLN A 212 5.14 24.43 -1.98
N GLN A 213 4.06 23.66 -2.17
CA GLN A 213 4.16 22.23 -2.46
C GLN A 213 4.86 21.94 -3.79
N ALA A 214 4.60 22.74 -4.82
CA ALA A 214 5.30 22.62 -6.11
C ALA A 214 6.80 22.90 -5.97
N ALA A 215 7.18 23.96 -5.24
CA ALA A 215 8.57 24.31 -4.99
C ALA A 215 9.28 23.24 -4.12
N LEU A 216 8.59 22.69 -3.10
CA LEU A 216 9.08 21.58 -2.27
C LEU A 216 9.33 20.33 -3.10
N GLY A 217 8.39 19.98 -3.99
CA GLY A 217 8.53 18.85 -4.89
C GLY A 217 9.73 18.99 -5.83
N ALA A 218 9.93 20.18 -6.41
CA ALA A 218 11.09 20.45 -7.26
C ALA A 218 12.42 20.36 -6.50
N MET A 219 12.45 20.89 -5.26
CA MET A 219 13.62 20.82 -4.40
C MET A 219 13.94 19.38 -3.98
N ASN A 220 12.93 18.60 -3.55
CA ASN A 220 13.11 17.21 -3.13
C ASN A 220 13.58 16.32 -4.28
N GLY A 221 12.96 16.45 -5.47
CA GLY A 221 13.41 15.70 -6.65
C GLY A 221 14.85 16.02 -7.03
N TYR A 222 15.27 17.28 -6.88
CA TYR A 222 16.68 17.64 -7.10
C TYR A 222 17.62 17.04 -6.04
N ILE A 223 17.21 17.01 -4.76
CA ILE A 223 17.98 16.38 -3.67
C ILE A 223 18.16 14.89 -3.95
N GLU A 224 17.08 14.19 -4.31
CA GLU A 224 17.09 12.76 -4.62
C GLU A 224 18.07 12.47 -5.78
N GLU A 225 17.96 13.22 -6.90
CA GLU A 225 18.88 13.11 -8.05
C GLU A 225 20.34 13.33 -7.65
N MET A 226 20.62 14.34 -6.81
CA MET A 226 21.99 14.64 -6.38
C MET A 226 22.54 13.59 -5.40
N ILE A 227 21.71 13.00 -4.55
CA ILE A 227 22.13 11.93 -3.64
C ILE A 227 22.43 10.64 -4.43
N GLU A 228 21.57 10.25 -5.35
CA GLU A 228 21.78 9.08 -6.21
C GLU A 228 23.01 9.27 -7.11
N GLY A 229 23.15 10.47 -7.70
CA GLY A 229 24.27 10.84 -8.56
C GLY A 229 25.55 11.26 -7.83
N GLN A 230 25.64 11.14 -6.50
CA GLN A 230 26.75 11.71 -5.72
C GLN A 230 28.13 11.24 -6.17
N LYS A 231 28.28 9.96 -6.56
CA LYS A 231 29.56 9.44 -7.08
C LYS A 231 29.98 10.16 -8.38
N VAL A 232 29.01 10.42 -9.27
CA VAL A 232 29.24 11.11 -10.55
C VAL A 232 29.64 12.57 -10.29
N ILE A 233 28.90 13.26 -9.40
CA ILE A 233 29.20 14.65 -9.01
C ILE A 233 30.65 14.76 -8.50
N LYS A 234 31.09 13.83 -7.64
CA LYS A 234 32.42 13.79 -7.06
C LYS A 234 33.53 13.55 -8.11
N VAL A 235 33.30 12.58 -9.00
CA VAL A 235 34.29 12.24 -10.06
C VAL A 235 34.49 13.43 -11.03
N PHE A 236 33.38 14.10 -11.40
CA PHE A 236 33.44 15.22 -12.35
C PHE A 236 33.60 16.60 -11.69
N ARG A 237 33.67 16.67 -10.35
CA ARG A 237 33.87 17.91 -9.56
C ARG A 237 32.78 18.98 -9.83
N HIS A 238 31.54 18.55 -9.90
CA HIS A 238 30.40 19.44 -10.16
C HIS A 238 29.67 19.91 -8.89
N GLU A 239 30.28 19.81 -7.69
CA GLU A 239 29.69 20.18 -6.40
C GLU A 239 29.24 21.64 -6.36
N GLU A 240 30.06 22.57 -6.85
CA GLU A 240 29.68 23.99 -6.84
C GLU A 240 28.44 24.29 -7.70
N GLN A 241 28.32 23.61 -8.86
CA GLN A 241 27.16 23.77 -9.72
C GLN A 241 25.91 23.20 -9.05
N ALA A 242 26.02 22.02 -8.41
CA ALA A 242 24.95 21.40 -7.66
C ALA A 242 24.49 22.31 -6.50
N ILE A 243 25.44 22.88 -5.73
CA ILE A 243 25.14 23.82 -4.63
C ILE A 243 24.43 25.07 -5.15
N ARG A 244 24.91 25.67 -6.25
CA ARG A 244 24.28 26.86 -6.85
C ARG A 244 22.84 26.59 -7.26
N ARG A 245 22.57 25.44 -7.91
CA ARG A 245 21.22 25.06 -8.32
C ARG A 245 20.31 24.79 -7.12
N PHE A 246 20.83 24.07 -6.12
CA PHE A 246 20.10 23.85 -4.86
C PHE A 246 19.75 25.17 -4.15
N THR A 247 20.71 26.12 -4.07
CA THR A 247 20.49 27.42 -3.44
C THR A 247 19.37 28.18 -4.13
N ALA A 248 19.26 28.13 -5.46
CA ALA A 248 18.16 28.75 -6.20
C ALA A 248 16.81 28.10 -5.85
N LEU A 249 16.72 26.75 -5.93
CA LEU A 249 15.50 26.02 -5.59
C LEU A 249 15.05 26.21 -4.14
N ASN A 250 16.02 26.23 -3.21
CA ASN A 250 15.76 26.50 -1.80
C ASN A 250 15.30 27.94 -1.56
N GLY A 251 15.79 28.90 -2.35
CA GLY A 251 15.31 30.29 -2.38
C GLY A 251 13.84 30.35 -2.83
N ASP A 252 13.50 29.70 -3.94
CA ASP A 252 12.14 29.65 -4.45
C ASP A 252 11.17 29.00 -3.45
N TYR A 253 11.61 27.90 -2.79
CA TYR A 253 10.83 27.27 -1.73
C TYR A 253 10.64 28.18 -0.52
N ARG A 254 11.71 28.84 -0.05
CA ARG A 254 11.65 29.81 1.07
C ARG A 254 10.61 30.89 0.79
N ASP A 255 10.63 31.49 -0.38
CA ASP A 255 9.75 32.61 -0.74
C ASP A 255 8.31 32.14 -0.86
N ALA A 256 8.07 30.97 -1.47
CA ALA A 256 6.75 30.36 -1.53
C ALA A 256 6.22 29.96 -0.13
N ALA A 257 7.09 29.37 0.71
CA ALA A 257 6.75 28.97 2.08
C ALA A 257 6.45 30.20 2.96
N THR A 258 7.25 31.27 2.85
CA THR A 258 7.02 32.51 3.57
C THR A 258 5.66 33.10 3.22
N ALA A 259 5.30 33.18 1.95
CA ALA A 259 4.00 33.66 1.51
C ALA A 259 2.84 32.77 2.02
N ALA A 260 2.98 31.44 1.93
CA ALA A 260 1.97 30.49 2.40
C ALA A 260 1.74 30.61 3.91
N GLN A 261 2.83 30.64 4.70
CA GLN A 261 2.77 30.74 6.15
C GLN A 261 2.27 32.10 6.63
N ALA A 262 2.60 33.20 5.93
CA ALA A 262 2.07 34.53 6.25
C ALA A 262 0.54 34.55 6.15
N TYR A 263 -0.04 34.04 5.03
CA TYR A 263 -1.50 33.99 4.88
C TYR A 263 -2.16 33.01 5.85
N ALA A 264 -1.55 31.84 6.11
CA ALA A 264 -2.05 30.89 7.10
C ALA A 264 -2.02 31.49 8.52
N GLY A 265 -0.89 32.13 8.89
CA GLY A 265 -0.69 32.75 10.20
C GLY A 265 -1.59 33.93 10.47
N MET A 266 -2.08 34.63 9.45
CA MET A 266 -3.03 35.76 9.59
C MET A 266 -4.46 35.27 9.93
N MET A 267 -4.82 34.05 9.63
CA MET A 267 -6.19 33.53 9.79
C MET A 267 -6.65 33.59 11.25
N MET A 268 -5.87 32.98 12.17
CA MET A 268 -6.25 32.90 13.58
C MET A 268 -6.33 34.27 14.27
N PRO A 269 -5.35 35.18 14.12
CA PRO A 269 -5.47 36.55 14.66
C PRO A 269 -6.65 37.34 14.07
N ALA A 270 -6.92 37.20 12.76
CA ALA A 270 -8.04 37.91 12.14
C ALA A 270 -9.39 37.43 12.72
N MET A 271 -9.58 36.11 12.82
CA MET A 271 -10.80 35.55 13.43
C MET A 271 -10.92 35.91 14.91
N GLY A 272 -9.81 35.81 15.67
CA GLY A 272 -9.77 36.15 17.08
C GLY A 272 -10.10 37.63 17.35
N ASN A 273 -9.55 38.56 16.55
CA ASN A 273 -9.82 39.99 16.69
C ASN A 273 -11.28 40.34 16.29
N LEU A 274 -11.81 39.71 15.21
CA LEU A 274 -13.22 39.87 14.86
C LEU A 274 -14.14 39.39 16.00
N SER A 275 -13.81 38.26 16.63
CA SER A 275 -14.56 37.74 17.78
C SER A 275 -14.51 38.68 18.97
N LYS A 276 -13.36 39.31 19.25
CA LYS A 276 -13.22 40.30 20.31
C LYS A 276 -14.02 41.60 20.01
N ILE A 277 -14.01 42.04 18.75
CA ILE A 277 -14.81 43.21 18.33
C ILE A 277 -16.30 42.89 18.45
N ASN A 278 -16.75 41.70 17.98
CA ASN A 278 -18.13 41.27 18.17
C ASN A 278 -18.52 41.27 19.65
N TYR A 279 -17.66 40.72 20.52
CA TYR A 279 -17.88 40.73 21.98
C TYR A 279 -18.01 42.16 22.53
N ALA A 280 -17.11 43.07 22.15
CA ALA A 280 -17.13 44.46 22.62
C ALA A 280 -18.39 45.21 22.13
N VAL A 281 -18.75 45.10 20.86
CA VAL A 281 -19.97 45.69 20.29
C VAL A 281 -21.21 45.13 20.99
N THR A 282 -21.28 43.80 21.17
CA THR A 282 -22.39 43.16 21.89
C THR A 282 -22.47 43.62 23.36
N CYS A 283 -21.33 43.81 24.02
CA CYS A 283 -21.28 44.33 25.38
C CYS A 283 -21.82 45.78 25.46
N CYS A 284 -21.39 46.65 24.55
CA CYS A 284 -21.86 48.06 24.51
C CYS A 284 -23.35 48.13 24.19
N VAL A 285 -23.81 47.48 23.12
CA VAL A 285 -25.25 47.54 22.74
C VAL A 285 -26.12 46.83 23.77
N GLY A 286 -25.70 45.65 24.27
CA GLY A 286 -26.42 44.94 25.32
C GLY A 286 -26.44 45.68 26.65
N GLY A 287 -25.36 46.42 27.01
CA GLY A 287 -25.28 47.28 28.15
C GLY A 287 -26.26 48.46 28.04
N LEU A 288 -26.35 49.11 26.87
CA LEU A 288 -27.34 50.17 26.62
C LEU A 288 -28.78 49.65 26.75
N LEU A 289 -29.08 48.45 26.24
CA LEU A 289 -30.39 47.80 26.39
C LEU A 289 -30.67 47.44 27.85
N ALA A 290 -29.66 47.10 28.62
CA ALA A 290 -29.80 46.79 30.04
C ALA A 290 -30.10 48.08 30.88
N ILE A 291 -29.41 49.17 30.59
CA ILE A 291 -29.69 50.50 31.24
C ILE A 291 -31.11 50.95 30.87
N GLY A 292 -31.56 50.70 29.63
CA GLY A 292 -32.92 50.99 29.17
C GLY A 292 -34.01 50.07 29.75
N GLY A 293 -33.68 49.12 30.60
CA GLY A 293 -34.61 48.15 31.22
C GLY A 293 -35.20 47.08 30.29
N VAL A 294 -34.73 47.02 29.04
CA VAL A 294 -35.19 46.00 28.04
C VAL A 294 -34.50 44.67 28.21
N PHE A 295 -33.32 44.66 28.86
CA PHE A 295 -32.47 43.48 28.99
C PHE A 295 -31.84 43.43 30.39
N ASP A 296 -31.89 42.29 31.07
CA ASP A 296 -31.33 42.15 32.41
C ASP A 296 -29.82 41.83 32.38
N VAL A 297 -29.10 42.18 33.46
CA VAL A 297 -27.64 42.03 33.56
C VAL A 297 -27.22 40.58 33.48
N GLY A 298 -27.98 39.65 34.05
CA GLY A 298 -27.70 38.22 33.98
C GLY A 298 -27.86 37.67 32.56
N SER A 299 -28.88 38.14 31.82
CA SER A 299 -29.05 37.81 30.41
C SER A 299 -27.91 38.31 29.55
N LEU A 300 -27.41 39.55 29.83
CA LEU A 300 -26.23 40.10 29.16
C LEU A 300 -24.98 39.23 29.41
N GLY A 301 -24.75 38.85 30.67
CA GLY A 301 -23.63 37.96 31.02
C GLY A 301 -23.68 36.61 30.30
N ALA A 302 -24.83 35.95 30.31
CA ALA A 302 -25.02 34.68 29.57
C ALA A 302 -24.84 34.86 28.05
N TYR A 303 -25.39 35.96 27.51
CA TYR A 303 -25.29 36.26 26.08
C TYR A 303 -23.82 36.47 25.64
N LEU A 304 -23.01 37.16 26.43
CA LEU A 304 -21.59 37.39 26.15
C LEU A 304 -20.78 36.08 26.16
N LEU A 305 -21.16 35.07 26.98
CA LEU A 305 -20.57 33.74 26.92
C LEU A 305 -20.94 33.07 25.60
N TYR A 306 -22.18 33.17 25.15
CA TYR A 306 -22.60 32.57 23.87
C TYR A 306 -21.92 33.22 22.67
N VAL A 307 -21.64 34.54 22.68
CA VAL A 307 -20.86 35.23 21.63
C VAL A 307 -19.46 34.61 21.48
N LYS A 308 -18.81 34.25 22.60
CA LYS A 308 -17.53 33.54 22.56
C LYS A 308 -17.70 32.12 22.06
N GLN A 309 -18.72 31.42 22.52
CA GLN A 309 -18.95 30.00 22.24
C GLN A 309 -19.34 29.78 20.77
N VAL A 310 -20.12 30.67 20.12
CA VAL A 310 -20.56 30.51 18.72
C VAL A 310 -19.42 30.69 17.70
N SER A 311 -18.38 31.46 18.06
CA SER A 311 -17.27 31.76 17.15
C SER A 311 -16.29 30.60 16.97
N GLN A 312 -16.12 29.70 17.95
CA GLN A 312 -15.16 28.62 17.95
C GLN A 312 -15.48 27.50 16.93
N PRO A 313 -16.72 26.98 16.83
CA PRO A 313 -17.08 25.92 15.92
C PRO A 313 -16.82 26.22 14.44
N VAL A 314 -16.94 27.49 14.04
CA VAL A 314 -16.76 27.91 12.63
C VAL A 314 -15.34 27.60 12.12
N GLY A 315 -14.31 27.90 12.94
CA GLY A 315 -12.92 27.58 12.58
C GLY A 315 -12.62 26.07 12.60
N GLN A 316 -13.12 25.38 13.61
CA GLN A 316 -12.89 23.96 13.82
C GLN A 316 -13.57 23.10 12.73
N ILE A 317 -14.81 23.40 12.35
CA ILE A 317 -15.52 22.67 11.28
C ILE A 317 -14.75 22.77 9.97
N SER A 318 -14.21 23.96 9.62
CA SER A 318 -13.44 24.12 8.38
C SER A 318 -12.18 23.23 8.36
N GLN A 319 -11.50 23.07 9.47
CA GLN A 319 -10.33 22.19 9.58
C GLN A 319 -10.74 20.72 9.48
N GLN A 320 -11.80 20.31 10.16
CA GLN A 320 -12.29 18.94 10.16
C GLN A 320 -12.82 18.48 8.78
N ILE A 321 -13.38 19.39 7.97
CA ILE A 321 -13.79 19.08 6.59
C ILE A 321 -12.58 18.65 5.74
N ASN A 322 -11.42 19.28 5.91
CA ASN A 322 -10.22 18.89 5.17
C ASN A 322 -9.75 17.47 5.55
N THR A 323 -9.73 17.16 6.85
CA THR A 323 -9.41 15.79 7.32
C THR A 323 -10.42 14.77 6.80
N LEU A 324 -11.71 15.11 6.79
CA LEU A 324 -12.76 14.24 6.23
C LEU A 324 -12.55 13.98 4.73
N LEU A 325 -12.22 15.00 3.95
CA LEU A 325 -11.95 14.86 2.52
C LEU A 325 -10.68 14.03 2.24
N ALA A 326 -9.63 14.25 3.04
CA ALA A 326 -8.40 13.46 2.93
C ALA A 326 -8.65 11.98 3.27
N ALA A 327 -9.39 11.73 4.36
CA ALA A 327 -9.76 10.36 4.75
C ALA A 327 -10.66 9.68 3.72
N ALA A 328 -11.60 10.41 3.11
CA ALA A 328 -12.44 9.89 2.04
C ALA A 328 -11.61 9.50 0.80
N ALA A 329 -10.62 10.31 0.41
CA ALA A 329 -9.71 10.00 -0.68
C ALA A 329 -8.81 8.79 -0.35
N GLY A 330 -8.30 8.69 0.88
CA GLY A 330 -7.54 7.52 1.35
C GLY A 330 -8.39 6.24 1.35
N ALA A 331 -9.61 6.32 1.90
CA ALA A 331 -10.53 5.21 1.90
C ALA A 331 -10.93 4.76 0.47
N GLU A 332 -11.10 5.70 -0.47
CA GLU A 332 -11.37 5.36 -1.89
C GLU A 332 -10.23 4.53 -2.48
N ARG A 333 -8.96 4.91 -2.23
CA ARG A 333 -7.79 4.15 -2.69
C ARG A 333 -7.69 2.78 -2.04
N ILE A 334 -8.00 2.66 -0.74
CA ILE A 334 -8.06 1.37 -0.04
C ILE A 334 -9.14 0.47 -0.67
N PHE A 335 -10.37 0.99 -0.83
CA PHE A 335 -11.45 0.23 -1.42
C PHE A 335 -11.23 -0.12 -2.89
N ALA A 336 -10.51 0.70 -3.65
CA ALA A 336 -10.13 0.38 -5.02
C ALA A 336 -9.31 -0.92 -5.10
N VAL A 337 -8.39 -1.14 -4.14
CA VAL A 337 -7.67 -2.44 -4.04
C VAL A 337 -8.60 -3.58 -3.63
N MET A 338 -9.48 -3.31 -2.66
CA MET A 338 -10.40 -4.34 -2.14
C MET A 338 -11.46 -4.77 -3.16
N ASP A 339 -11.80 -3.88 -4.10
CA ASP A 339 -12.75 -4.15 -5.19
C ASP A 339 -12.11 -4.84 -6.40
N GLU A 340 -10.78 -4.88 -6.49
CA GLU A 340 -10.08 -5.61 -7.56
C GLU A 340 -10.46 -7.09 -7.53
N GLN A 341 -10.51 -7.69 -8.72
CA GLN A 341 -10.86 -9.09 -8.86
C GLN A 341 -9.73 -9.98 -8.37
N PRO A 342 -10.01 -10.99 -7.53
CA PRO A 342 -8.99 -11.97 -7.14
C PRO A 342 -8.51 -12.77 -8.35
N GLU A 343 -7.40 -13.45 -8.19
CA GLU A 343 -6.92 -14.38 -9.21
C GLU A 343 -7.98 -15.46 -9.48
N VAL A 344 -8.42 -15.56 -10.73
CA VAL A 344 -9.42 -16.56 -11.14
C VAL A 344 -8.75 -17.92 -11.24
N ASP A 345 -9.31 -18.93 -10.61
CA ASP A 345 -8.89 -20.33 -10.72
C ASP A 345 -10.12 -21.21 -10.96
N GLU A 346 -10.26 -21.71 -12.18
CA GLU A 346 -11.35 -22.59 -12.60
C GLU A 346 -10.87 -24.04 -12.74
N GLY A 347 -9.60 -24.33 -12.41
CA GLY A 347 -9.03 -25.66 -12.50
C GLY A 347 -9.57 -26.58 -11.41
N GLU A 348 -9.98 -27.78 -11.81
CA GLU A 348 -10.51 -28.81 -10.90
C GLU A 348 -9.57 -30.00 -10.71
N THR A 349 -8.56 -30.15 -11.59
CA THR A 349 -7.54 -31.21 -11.47
C THR A 349 -6.55 -30.85 -10.37
N VAL A 350 -6.35 -31.76 -9.43
CA VAL A 350 -5.46 -31.53 -8.27
C VAL A 350 -4.31 -32.53 -8.22
N ILE A 351 -3.20 -32.12 -7.60
CA ILE A 351 -2.05 -33.00 -7.36
C ILE A 351 -2.30 -33.85 -6.10
N VAL A 352 -2.09 -35.16 -6.21
CA VAL A 352 -2.23 -36.12 -5.11
C VAL A 352 -1.01 -37.03 -5.01
N ARG A 353 -0.75 -37.56 -3.81
CA ARG A 353 0.28 -38.60 -3.60
C ARG A 353 -0.27 -39.93 -4.01
N VAL A 354 0.57 -40.74 -4.65
CA VAL A 354 0.17 -42.07 -5.12
C VAL A 354 1.22 -43.11 -4.75
N GLU A 355 0.73 -44.32 -4.54
CA GLU A 355 1.55 -45.52 -4.54
C GLU A 355 1.50 -46.15 -5.96
N LYS A 356 2.67 -46.51 -6.50
CA LYS A 356 2.80 -47.06 -7.84
C LYS A 356 3.09 -48.55 -7.73
N ASN A 357 2.11 -49.39 -8.11
CA ASN A 357 2.24 -50.82 -8.18
C ASN A 357 2.16 -51.28 -9.67
N GLY A 358 3.35 -51.35 -10.31
CA GLY A 358 3.43 -51.54 -11.75
C GLY A 358 2.84 -50.36 -12.52
N ASP A 359 1.82 -50.59 -13.33
CA ASP A 359 1.11 -49.54 -14.08
C ASP A 359 -0.11 -48.97 -13.34
N THR A 360 -0.43 -49.50 -12.14
CA THR A 360 -1.56 -49.04 -11.37
C THR A 360 -1.14 -47.95 -10.36
N LEU A 361 -1.84 -46.83 -10.38
CA LEU A 361 -1.70 -45.72 -9.42
C LEU A 361 -2.83 -45.80 -8.41
N THR A 362 -2.49 -45.75 -7.12
CA THR A 362 -3.47 -45.70 -6.02
C THR A 362 -3.18 -44.49 -5.14
N GLU A 363 -4.19 -43.67 -4.89
CA GLU A 363 -4.06 -42.49 -4.02
C GLU A 363 -3.72 -42.92 -2.58
N THR A 364 -2.74 -42.27 -1.98
CA THR A 364 -2.31 -42.54 -0.60
C THR A 364 -2.02 -41.25 0.16
N ALA A 365 -2.18 -41.30 1.50
CA ALA A 365 -1.75 -40.22 2.37
C ALA A 365 -0.27 -40.29 2.74
N GLU A 366 0.40 -41.43 2.47
CA GLU A 366 1.80 -41.64 2.82
C GLU A 366 2.75 -40.87 1.91
N ARG A 367 3.98 -40.61 2.41
CA ARG A 367 5.04 -39.94 1.66
C ARG A 367 5.79 -40.93 0.80
N THR A 368 5.24 -41.21 -0.40
CA THR A 368 5.83 -42.21 -1.35
C THR A 368 6.87 -41.62 -2.30
N GLY A 369 6.95 -40.28 -2.40
CA GLY A 369 7.75 -39.61 -3.43
C GLY A 369 7.12 -39.61 -4.83
N HIS A 370 5.98 -40.28 -5.01
CA HIS A 370 5.25 -40.34 -6.28
C HIS A 370 4.00 -39.51 -6.25
N TRP A 371 3.74 -38.79 -7.35
CA TRP A 371 2.63 -37.86 -7.49
C TRP A 371 1.83 -38.15 -8.74
N ALA A 372 0.54 -37.83 -8.71
CA ALA A 372 -0.33 -37.91 -9.89
C ALA A 372 -1.30 -36.71 -9.91
N TRP A 373 -1.76 -36.42 -11.10
CA TRP A 373 -2.90 -35.54 -11.34
C TRP A 373 -4.17 -36.35 -11.14
N LYS A 374 -5.04 -35.89 -10.26
CA LYS A 374 -6.38 -36.45 -10.05
C LYS A 374 -7.39 -35.55 -10.74
N ARG A 375 -8.04 -36.06 -11.78
CA ARG A 375 -9.12 -35.37 -12.48
C ARG A 375 -10.43 -35.43 -11.68
N PRO A 376 -11.42 -34.58 -12.01
CA PRO A 376 -12.76 -34.61 -11.34
C PRO A 376 -13.48 -35.96 -11.47
N ASP A 377 -13.23 -36.71 -12.54
CA ASP A 377 -13.75 -38.06 -12.78
C ASP A 377 -13.06 -39.16 -11.95
N GLY A 378 -12.07 -38.77 -11.13
CA GLY A 378 -11.28 -39.68 -10.32
C GLY A 378 -10.10 -40.34 -11.05
N THR A 379 -9.90 -40.10 -12.35
CA THR A 379 -8.77 -40.62 -13.13
C THR A 379 -7.46 -40.07 -12.59
N LEU A 380 -6.48 -40.97 -12.37
CA LEU A 380 -5.14 -40.62 -11.95
C LEU A 380 -4.19 -40.68 -13.17
N ILE A 381 -3.47 -39.58 -13.40
CA ILE A 381 -2.44 -39.45 -14.44
C ILE A 381 -1.12 -39.23 -13.74
N GLU A 382 -0.13 -40.08 -14.01
CA GLU A 382 1.20 -39.97 -13.39
C GLU A 382 1.83 -38.62 -13.71
N LEU A 383 2.34 -37.94 -12.68
CA LEU A 383 3.07 -36.69 -12.84
C LEU A 383 4.49 -36.97 -13.33
N ARG A 384 4.75 -36.71 -14.60
CA ARG A 384 6.02 -37.01 -15.26
C ARG A 384 6.81 -35.76 -15.65
N GLY A 385 6.12 -34.64 -15.85
CA GLY A 385 6.75 -33.39 -16.27
C GLY A 385 6.83 -33.20 -17.79
N ASP A 386 5.89 -33.76 -18.58
CA ASP A 386 5.75 -33.43 -20.01
C ASP A 386 5.02 -32.12 -20.17
N VAL A 387 5.73 -31.07 -20.58
CA VAL A 387 5.15 -29.71 -20.76
C VAL A 387 5.19 -29.33 -22.23
N ARG A 388 4.06 -28.91 -22.78
CA ARG A 388 3.95 -28.50 -24.19
C ARG A 388 3.22 -27.20 -24.33
N LEU A 389 3.72 -26.33 -25.20
CA LEU A 389 3.06 -25.14 -25.70
C LEU A 389 2.69 -25.40 -27.18
N ASP A 390 1.46 -25.10 -27.55
CA ASP A 390 0.96 -25.31 -28.91
C ASP A 390 0.33 -24.01 -29.43
N HIS A 391 0.93 -23.41 -30.45
CA HIS A 391 0.51 -22.18 -31.12
C HIS A 391 0.21 -21.02 -30.17
N VAL A 392 1.05 -20.81 -29.14
CA VAL A 392 0.83 -19.82 -28.09
C VAL A 392 1.14 -18.42 -28.59
N THR A 393 0.12 -17.55 -28.50
CA THR A 393 0.26 -16.11 -28.72
C THR A 393 -0.17 -15.36 -27.47
N PHE A 394 0.65 -14.39 -27.03
CA PHE A 394 0.46 -13.70 -25.76
C PHE A 394 0.86 -12.22 -25.80
N SER A 395 0.08 -11.39 -25.07
CA SER A 395 0.32 -9.97 -24.78
C SER A 395 -0.03 -9.64 -23.33
N TYR A 396 0.78 -8.81 -22.65
CA TYR A 396 0.50 -8.36 -21.27
C TYR A 396 -0.61 -7.31 -21.17
N ASP A 397 -0.72 -6.46 -22.18
CA ASP A 397 -1.63 -5.30 -22.23
C ASP A 397 -2.76 -5.44 -23.27
N GLY A 398 -2.68 -6.44 -24.14
CA GLY A 398 -3.60 -6.63 -25.27
C GLY A 398 -3.24 -5.84 -26.54
N GLU A 399 -2.24 -4.94 -26.46
CA GLU A 399 -1.81 -4.10 -27.57
C GLU A 399 -0.54 -4.63 -28.24
N LYS A 400 0.50 -4.89 -27.42
CA LYS A 400 1.80 -5.36 -27.89
C LYS A 400 1.94 -6.87 -27.72
N THR A 401 1.94 -7.61 -28.83
CA THR A 401 2.23 -9.06 -28.82
C THR A 401 3.68 -9.30 -28.39
N VAL A 402 3.87 -10.11 -27.34
CA VAL A 402 5.18 -10.49 -26.81
C VAL A 402 5.59 -11.87 -27.28
N LEU A 403 4.66 -12.83 -27.36
CA LEU A 403 4.88 -14.14 -27.97
C LEU A 403 3.93 -14.29 -29.17
N ASN A 404 4.45 -14.79 -30.27
CA ASN A 404 3.73 -14.90 -31.52
C ASN A 404 3.91 -16.31 -32.11
N ASP A 405 2.85 -17.11 -32.00
CA ASP A 405 2.77 -18.47 -32.55
C ASP A 405 3.91 -19.39 -32.05
N VAL A 406 4.11 -19.43 -30.73
CA VAL A 406 5.19 -20.21 -30.11
C VAL A 406 4.72 -21.64 -29.85
N SER A 407 5.43 -22.61 -30.44
CA SER A 407 5.22 -24.04 -30.21
C SER A 407 6.52 -24.67 -29.72
N LEU A 408 6.46 -25.36 -28.57
CA LEU A 408 7.58 -26.08 -27.98
C LEU A 408 7.09 -27.27 -27.15
N PHE A 409 7.98 -28.22 -26.90
CA PHE A 409 7.73 -29.31 -25.98
C PHE A 409 8.98 -29.61 -25.15
N ALA A 410 8.77 -30.02 -23.91
CA ALA A 410 9.78 -30.62 -23.04
C ALA A 410 9.29 -31.97 -22.57
N LYS A 411 10.04 -33.03 -22.92
CA LYS A 411 9.76 -34.39 -22.46
C LYS A 411 10.21 -34.58 -21.01
N PRO A 412 9.65 -35.54 -20.27
CA PRO A 412 10.10 -35.86 -18.92
C PRO A 412 11.62 -36.00 -18.81
N GLY A 413 12.24 -35.31 -17.86
CA GLY A 413 13.68 -35.31 -17.64
C GLY A 413 14.52 -34.54 -18.68
N GLN A 414 13.90 -33.78 -19.59
CA GLN A 414 14.61 -33.02 -20.61
C GLN A 414 14.95 -31.62 -20.12
N LYS A 415 16.18 -31.16 -20.36
CA LYS A 415 16.63 -29.80 -20.12
C LYS A 415 16.50 -28.97 -21.39
N ILE A 416 15.70 -27.90 -21.33
CA ILE A 416 15.45 -26.95 -22.41
C ILE A 416 16.10 -25.60 -22.04
N ALA A 417 16.97 -25.08 -22.89
CA ALA A 417 17.55 -23.75 -22.71
C ALA A 417 16.87 -22.71 -23.63
N PHE A 418 16.46 -21.59 -23.08
CA PHE A 418 16.00 -20.41 -23.83
C PHE A 418 17.16 -19.43 -24.00
N VAL A 419 17.44 -19.07 -25.25
CA VAL A 419 18.51 -18.15 -25.64
C VAL A 419 17.92 -17.05 -26.52
N GLY A 420 18.41 -15.83 -26.40
CA GLY A 420 17.95 -14.68 -27.19
C GLY A 420 18.16 -13.37 -26.48
N SER A 421 18.02 -12.25 -27.18
CA SER A 421 18.19 -10.91 -26.63
C SER A 421 17.19 -10.59 -25.52
N THR A 422 17.48 -9.54 -24.73
CA THR A 422 16.54 -9.01 -23.73
C THR A 422 15.25 -8.58 -24.43
N GLY A 423 14.10 -8.99 -23.85
CA GLY A 423 12.78 -8.73 -24.44
C GLY A 423 12.35 -9.71 -25.55
N ALA A 424 13.14 -10.76 -25.86
CA ALA A 424 12.75 -11.78 -26.85
C ALA A 424 11.57 -12.68 -26.43
N GLY A 425 11.11 -12.60 -25.16
CA GLY A 425 9.98 -13.37 -24.64
C GLY A 425 10.35 -14.57 -23.75
N LYS A 426 11.62 -14.75 -23.39
CA LYS A 426 12.10 -15.87 -22.54
C LYS A 426 11.36 -15.97 -21.22
N THR A 427 11.38 -14.92 -20.42
CA THR A 427 10.68 -14.84 -19.11
C THR A 427 9.16 -14.92 -19.25
N THR A 428 8.62 -14.48 -20.39
CA THR A 428 7.18 -14.59 -20.67
C THR A 428 6.75 -16.05 -20.80
N ILE A 429 7.56 -16.91 -21.47
CA ILE A 429 7.28 -18.35 -21.57
C ILE A 429 7.22 -18.98 -20.18
N THR A 430 8.20 -18.67 -19.31
CA THR A 430 8.22 -19.23 -17.95
C THR A 430 7.06 -18.71 -17.08
N ASN A 431 6.66 -17.44 -17.23
CA ASN A 431 5.48 -16.90 -16.57
C ASN A 431 4.17 -17.59 -16.99
N LEU A 432 4.07 -17.99 -18.26
CA LEU A 432 2.92 -18.72 -18.77
C LEU A 432 2.90 -20.18 -18.29
N ILE A 433 4.05 -20.86 -18.20
CA ILE A 433 4.16 -22.22 -17.64
C ILE A 433 3.72 -22.22 -16.17
N ASN A 434 4.09 -21.18 -15.37
CA ASN A 434 3.65 -21.00 -13.99
C ASN A 434 2.18 -20.55 -13.88
N ARG A 435 1.54 -20.28 -15.00
CA ARG A 435 0.18 -19.73 -15.06
C ARG A 435 0.01 -18.47 -14.18
N PHE A 436 1.02 -17.58 -14.19
CA PHE A 436 0.90 -16.22 -13.66
C PHE A 436 0.02 -15.35 -14.56
N TYR A 437 -0.06 -15.75 -15.84
CA TYR A 437 -0.93 -15.19 -16.87
C TYR A 437 -1.56 -16.33 -17.67
N ASP A 438 -2.79 -16.17 -18.07
CA ASP A 438 -3.47 -17.10 -18.98
C ASP A 438 -3.21 -16.71 -20.44
N VAL A 439 -3.02 -17.70 -21.30
CA VAL A 439 -2.78 -17.49 -22.74
C VAL A 439 -4.03 -16.97 -23.44
N GLN A 440 -3.86 -16.06 -24.41
CA GLN A 440 -4.97 -15.54 -25.24
C GLN A 440 -5.29 -16.46 -26.41
N GLN A 441 -4.26 -17.08 -27.02
CA GLN A 441 -4.42 -18.03 -28.11
C GLN A 441 -3.45 -19.19 -27.92
N GLY A 442 -3.83 -20.36 -28.43
CA GLY A 442 -3.06 -21.61 -28.23
C GLY A 442 -3.36 -22.29 -26.90
N THR A 443 -2.63 -23.33 -26.61
CA THR A 443 -2.79 -24.14 -25.39
C THR A 443 -1.44 -24.45 -24.76
N ILE A 444 -1.44 -24.60 -23.44
CA ILE A 444 -0.30 -25.13 -22.68
C ILE A 444 -0.79 -26.39 -21.97
N THR A 445 -0.12 -27.50 -22.20
CA THR A 445 -0.47 -28.75 -21.55
C THR A 445 0.65 -29.26 -20.66
N TYR A 446 0.25 -29.86 -19.54
CA TYR A 446 1.15 -30.53 -18.61
C TYR A 446 0.67 -31.96 -18.39
N ASP A 447 1.53 -32.94 -18.76
CA ASP A 447 1.21 -34.35 -18.82
C ASP A 447 -0.09 -34.65 -19.63
N GLY A 448 -0.31 -33.87 -20.70
CA GLY A 448 -1.50 -33.96 -21.56
C GLY A 448 -2.78 -33.34 -21.03
N ILE A 449 -2.72 -32.61 -19.90
CA ILE A 449 -3.83 -31.85 -19.33
C ILE A 449 -3.61 -30.37 -19.64
N ASP A 450 -4.64 -29.64 -20.11
CA ASP A 450 -4.53 -28.19 -20.25
C ASP A 450 -4.29 -27.57 -18.87
N VAL A 451 -3.30 -26.69 -18.76
CA VAL A 451 -2.96 -26.02 -17.49
C VAL A 451 -4.14 -25.20 -16.94
N LYS A 452 -5.12 -24.83 -17.77
CA LYS A 452 -6.35 -24.16 -17.35
C LYS A 452 -7.27 -25.08 -16.53
N ASP A 453 -7.23 -26.39 -16.80
CA ASP A 453 -8.03 -27.39 -16.09
C ASP A 453 -7.36 -27.85 -14.78
N ILE A 454 -6.10 -27.45 -14.54
CA ILE A 454 -5.36 -27.75 -13.31
C ILE A 454 -5.53 -26.61 -12.32
N ALA A 455 -5.90 -26.92 -11.06
CA ALA A 455 -5.94 -25.95 -9.97
C ALA A 455 -4.56 -25.27 -9.80
N LYS A 456 -4.52 -23.95 -9.76
CA LYS A 456 -3.27 -23.16 -9.74
C LYS A 456 -2.35 -23.54 -8.58
N ASP A 457 -2.90 -23.79 -7.40
CA ASP A 457 -2.12 -24.25 -6.26
C ASP A 457 -1.45 -25.59 -6.51
N SER A 458 -2.15 -26.51 -7.18
CA SER A 458 -1.62 -27.83 -7.55
C SER A 458 -0.56 -27.72 -8.66
N LEU A 459 -0.80 -26.90 -9.67
CA LEU A 459 0.15 -26.60 -10.74
C LEU A 459 1.44 -26.02 -10.16
N ARG A 460 1.35 -24.95 -9.37
CA ARG A 460 2.51 -24.26 -8.78
C ARG A 460 3.26 -25.13 -7.78
N ARG A 461 2.57 -26.04 -7.07
CA ARG A 461 3.22 -27.02 -6.19
C ARG A 461 4.07 -28.04 -6.96
N SER A 462 3.71 -28.35 -8.20
CA SER A 462 4.49 -29.27 -9.08
C SER A 462 5.69 -28.59 -9.74
N LEU A 463 5.81 -27.27 -9.64
CA LEU A 463 6.85 -26.46 -10.28
C LEU A 463 7.80 -25.89 -9.23
N GLY A 464 9.10 -26.05 -9.45
CA GLY A 464 10.14 -25.34 -8.69
C GLY A 464 10.67 -24.16 -9.49
N ILE A 465 10.86 -23.03 -8.84
CA ILE A 465 11.39 -21.84 -9.49
C ILE A 465 12.61 -21.30 -8.74
N VAL A 466 13.67 -21.01 -9.49
CA VAL A 466 14.81 -20.24 -8.99
C VAL A 466 14.91 -18.97 -9.83
N LEU A 467 14.61 -17.83 -9.23
CA LEU A 467 14.61 -16.52 -9.88
C LEU A 467 16.00 -15.88 -9.84
N GLN A 468 16.25 -14.99 -10.80
CA GLN A 468 17.46 -14.15 -10.86
C GLN A 468 17.62 -13.31 -9.59
N ASP A 469 16.57 -12.60 -9.20
CA ASP A 469 16.53 -11.82 -7.97
C ASP A 469 15.96 -12.67 -6.84
N THR A 470 16.84 -13.11 -5.96
CA THR A 470 16.47 -13.95 -4.83
C THR A 470 15.96 -13.11 -3.67
N HIS A 471 14.67 -13.23 -3.35
CA HIS A 471 14.10 -12.65 -2.14
C HIS A 471 14.15 -13.63 -0.96
N LEU A 472 14.69 -13.15 0.16
CA LEU A 472 14.69 -13.85 1.44
C LEU A 472 13.75 -13.16 2.42
N PHE A 473 13.03 -13.96 3.18
CA PHE A 473 12.12 -13.45 4.21
C PHE A 473 12.81 -13.31 5.56
N THR A 474 12.35 -12.37 6.38
CA THR A 474 12.79 -12.27 7.77
C THR A 474 12.43 -13.54 8.53
N GLY A 475 13.43 -14.23 9.06
CA GLY A 475 13.31 -15.54 9.72
C GLY A 475 14.65 -16.25 9.75
N THR A 476 14.69 -17.48 10.20
CA THR A 476 15.94 -18.26 10.21
C THR A 476 16.34 -18.70 8.80
N VAL A 477 17.60 -19.11 8.62
CA VAL A 477 18.07 -19.76 7.38
C VAL A 477 17.22 -21.01 7.11
N ALA A 478 16.95 -21.82 8.15
CA ALA A 478 16.10 -23.01 8.03
C ALA A 478 14.68 -22.66 7.54
N ASP A 479 14.06 -21.60 8.07
CA ASP A 479 12.73 -21.15 7.64
C ASP A 479 12.72 -20.71 6.19
N ASN A 480 13.77 -20.02 5.74
CA ASN A 480 13.91 -19.60 4.35
C ASN A 480 14.05 -20.79 3.37
N ILE A 481 14.71 -21.85 3.76
CA ILE A 481 14.76 -23.08 2.96
C ILE A 481 13.40 -23.81 3.02
N ARG A 482 12.83 -23.94 4.25
CA ARG A 482 11.52 -24.60 4.48
C ARG A 482 10.36 -23.90 3.77
N TYR A 483 10.56 -22.65 3.33
CA TYR A 483 9.55 -21.93 2.54
C TYR A 483 9.13 -22.69 1.26
N GLY A 484 10.02 -23.50 0.68
CA GLY A 484 9.70 -24.38 -0.46
C GLY A 484 8.77 -25.55 -0.08
N LYS A 485 8.78 -25.99 1.20
CA LYS A 485 7.95 -27.07 1.73
C LYS A 485 7.78 -26.83 3.23
N LEU A 486 6.64 -26.25 3.63
CA LEU A 486 6.40 -25.78 5.00
C LEU A 486 6.43 -26.90 6.06
N ASP A 487 6.11 -28.14 5.67
CA ASP A 487 6.12 -29.33 6.53
C ASP A 487 7.44 -30.13 6.45
N ALA A 488 8.50 -29.53 5.87
CA ALA A 488 9.81 -30.17 5.76
C ALA A 488 10.45 -30.36 7.15
N THR A 489 11.01 -31.56 7.38
CA THR A 489 11.79 -31.84 8.60
C THR A 489 13.16 -31.16 8.54
N ASP A 490 13.84 -31.06 9.69
CA ASP A 490 15.19 -30.48 9.74
C ASP A 490 16.20 -31.30 8.92
N GLU A 491 16.00 -32.62 8.82
CA GLU A 491 16.80 -33.52 7.98
C GLU A 491 16.60 -33.22 6.50
N GLU A 492 15.34 -33.01 6.06
CA GLU A 492 15.02 -32.65 4.68
C GLU A 492 15.62 -31.28 4.34
N VAL A 493 15.53 -30.29 5.24
CA VAL A 493 16.15 -28.95 5.07
C VAL A 493 17.66 -29.06 4.93
N ARG A 494 18.33 -29.86 5.77
CA ARG A 494 19.78 -30.07 5.68
C ARG A 494 20.18 -30.84 4.43
N ALA A 495 19.38 -31.83 4.01
CA ALA A 495 19.61 -32.55 2.77
C ALA A 495 19.52 -31.61 1.54
N ALA A 496 18.51 -30.78 1.49
CA ALA A 496 18.34 -29.76 0.45
C ALA A 496 19.49 -28.75 0.41
N ALA A 497 19.93 -28.27 1.59
CA ALA A 497 21.09 -27.38 1.70
C ALA A 497 22.39 -28.02 1.21
N LYS A 498 22.60 -29.32 1.49
CA LYS A 498 23.76 -30.07 0.96
C LYS A 498 23.70 -30.22 -0.53
N LEU A 499 22.55 -30.58 -1.08
CA LEU A 499 22.34 -30.69 -2.53
C LEU A 499 22.63 -29.37 -3.25
N ALA A 500 22.19 -28.25 -2.67
CA ALA A 500 22.43 -26.91 -3.18
C ALA A 500 23.85 -26.38 -2.93
N ASN A 501 24.75 -27.13 -2.29
CA ASN A 501 26.07 -26.68 -1.80
C ASN A 501 26.01 -25.49 -0.81
N ALA A 502 24.88 -25.29 -0.13
CA ALA A 502 24.68 -24.23 0.86
C ALA A 502 25.15 -24.61 2.27
N ASP A 503 25.16 -25.92 2.65
CA ASP A 503 25.44 -26.39 4.00
C ASP A 503 26.78 -25.91 4.55
N ALA A 504 27.79 -25.83 3.69
CA ALA A 504 29.15 -25.41 4.10
C ALA A 504 29.16 -23.96 4.63
N PHE A 505 28.59 -22.99 3.90
CA PHE A 505 28.55 -21.61 4.37
C PHE A 505 27.58 -21.43 5.54
N ILE A 506 26.43 -22.13 5.52
CA ILE A 506 25.43 -22.04 6.61
C ILE A 506 26.07 -22.41 7.96
N ARG A 507 26.90 -23.45 8.00
CA ARG A 507 27.60 -23.86 9.24
C ARG A 507 28.63 -22.85 9.74
N HIS A 508 29.09 -21.93 8.87
CA HIS A 508 30.01 -20.86 9.24
C HIS A 508 29.27 -19.62 9.77
N LEU A 509 27.95 -19.55 9.63
CA LEU A 509 27.15 -18.49 10.22
C LEU A 509 27.13 -18.62 11.74
N PRO A 510 26.98 -17.52 12.51
CA PRO A 510 27.09 -17.51 13.98
C PRO A 510 26.20 -18.54 14.69
N GLN A 511 25.00 -18.81 14.14
CA GLN A 511 24.03 -19.75 14.70
C GLN A 511 23.66 -20.86 13.69
N GLY A 512 24.45 -21.03 12.61
CA GLY A 512 24.19 -22.02 11.56
C GLY A 512 22.81 -21.85 10.93
N TYR A 513 22.02 -22.91 10.91
CA TYR A 513 20.66 -22.91 10.37
C TYR A 513 19.67 -22.02 11.14
N ASP A 514 19.94 -21.73 12.42
CA ASP A 514 19.10 -20.86 13.25
C ASP A 514 19.49 -19.37 13.14
N THR A 515 20.47 -19.04 12.30
CA THR A 515 20.86 -17.65 12.05
C THR A 515 19.68 -16.89 11.45
N VAL A 516 19.30 -15.79 12.10
CA VAL A 516 18.18 -14.94 11.66
C VAL A 516 18.63 -14.03 10.53
N ILE A 517 17.92 -14.12 9.40
CA ILE A 517 18.08 -13.25 8.24
C ILE A 517 17.09 -12.09 8.37
N THR A 518 17.54 -10.88 8.11
CA THR A 518 16.72 -9.65 8.11
C THR A 518 16.96 -8.86 6.82
N GLY A 519 15.98 -8.05 6.43
CA GLY A 519 16.14 -7.08 5.35
C GLY A 519 16.58 -7.71 4.02
N ASP A 520 15.84 -8.73 3.54
CA ASP A 520 16.12 -9.42 2.26
C ASP A 520 17.52 -10.05 2.17
N GLY A 521 18.09 -10.41 3.33
CA GLY A 521 19.40 -11.06 3.39
C GLY A 521 20.59 -10.12 3.16
N GLY A 522 20.47 -8.84 3.53
CA GLY A 522 21.52 -7.85 3.34
C GLY A 522 22.88 -8.17 3.99
N SER A 523 22.91 -9.12 4.94
CA SER A 523 24.14 -9.65 5.55
C SER A 523 24.80 -10.78 4.75
N LEU A 524 24.13 -11.34 3.75
CA LEU A 524 24.62 -12.41 2.89
C LEU A 524 25.08 -11.86 1.53
N SER A 525 26.09 -12.48 0.96
CA SER A 525 26.49 -12.20 -0.42
C SER A 525 25.40 -12.63 -1.41
N GLN A 526 25.44 -12.09 -2.62
CA GLN A 526 24.49 -12.47 -3.67
C GLN A 526 24.54 -13.98 -3.96
N GLY A 527 25.73 -14.57 -3.98
CA GLY A 527 25.90 -16.01 -4.22
C GLY A 527 25.31 -16.86 -3.09
N GLU A 528 25.50 -16.47 -1.81
CA GLU A 528 24.89 -17.18 -0.68
C GLU A 528 23.37 -17.14 -0.72
N ARG A 529 22.78 -15.99 -1.08
CA ARG A 529 21.33 -15.87 -1.29
C ARG A 529 20.85 -16.80 -2.39
N GLN A 530 21.58 -16.90 -3.49
CA GLN A 530 21.23 -17.79 -4.61
C GLN A 530 21.34 -19.29 -4.21
N LEU A 531 22.35 -19.68 -3.43
CA LEU A 531 22.45 -21.03 -2.88
C LEU A 531 21.25 -21.38 -1.98
N LEU A 532 20.74 -20.40 -1.18
CA LEU A 532 19.52 -20.60 -0.40
C LEU A 532 18.27 -20.73 -1.29
N ALA A 533 18.18 -19.98 -2.40
CA ALA A 533 17.08 -20.14 -3.36
C ALA A 533 17.09 -21.52 -4.03
N ILE A 534 18.28 -22.04 -4.37
CA ILE A 534 18.44 -23.42 -4.88
C ILE A 534 18.00 -24.43 -3.83
N ALA A 535 18.42 -24.26 -2.55
CA ALA A 535 18.00 -25.12 -1.45
C ALA A 535 16.49 -25.09 -1.22
N ARG A 536 15.86 -23.90 -1.33
CA ARG A 536 14.40 -23.72 -1.29
C ARG A 536 13.68 -24.50 -2.39
N ALA A 537 14.20 -24.48 -3.61
CA ALA A 537 13.66 -25.27 -4.70
C ALA A 537 13.93 -26.77 -4.50
N ALA A 538 15.09 -27.16 -3.95
CA ALA A 538 15.44 -28.54 -3.69
C ALA A 538 14.56 -29.21 -2.64
N VAL A 539 14.18 -28.51 -1.57
CA VAL A 539 13.35 -29.08 -0.49
C VAL A 539 11.92 -29.40 -0.95
N SER A 540 11.42 -28.71 -1.97
CA SER A 540 10.08 -28.96 -2.54
C SER A 540 10.05 -30.18 -3.47
N ASP A 541 11.21 -30.62 -3.97
CA ASP A 541 11.41 -31.78 -4.85
C ASP A 541 10.43 -31.82 -6.05
N PRO A 542 10.37 -30.77 -6.86
CA PRO A 542 9.41 -30.69 -7.95
C PRO A 542 9.88 -31.45 -9.18
N PRO A 543 8.98 -32.08 -9.98
CA PRO A 543 9.33 -32.76 -11.21
C PRO A 543 9.71 -31.82 -12.35
N VAL A 544 9.28 -30.57 -12.30
CA VAL A 544 9.62 -29.54 -13.29
C VAL A 544 10.28 -28.35 -12.61
N LEU A 545 11.37 -27.88 -13.19
CA LEU A 545 12.13 -26.72 -12.70
C LEU A 545 12.15 -25.60 -13.74
N ILE A 546 12.03 -24.38 -13.24
CA ILE A 546 12.21 -23.15 -14.01
C ILE A 546 13.36 -22.38 -13.37
N LEU A 547 14.42 -22.15 -14.14
CA LEU A 547 15.65 -21.54 -13.66
C LEU A 547 15.92 -20.27 -14.47
N ASP A 548 15.99 -19.12 -13.79
CA ASP A 548 16.43 -17.87 -14.39
C ASP A 548 17.86 -17.56 -13.92
N GLU A 549 18.81 -17.73 -14.85
CA GLU A 549 20.24 -17.71 -14.55
C GLU A 549 20.85 -16.34 -14.87
N ALA A 550 20.91 -15.44 -13.88
CA ALA A 550 21.75 -14.24 -13.99
C ALA A 550 22.71 -14.13 -12.82
N THR A 551 24.00 -14.26 -13.10
CA THR A 551 25.07 -14.29 -12.10
C THR A 551 26.19 -13.28 -12.42
N SER A 552 25.83 -12.05 -12.83
CA SER A 552 26.81 -11.06 -13.32
C SER A 552 27.76 -10.44 -12.26
N SER A 553 27.65 -10.82 -10.96
CA SER A 553 28.40 -10.17 -9.89
C SER A 553 28.84 -11.12 -8.76
N ILE A 554 29.09 -12.40 -9.09
CA ILE A 554 29.45 -13.43 -8.10
C ILE A 554 30.92 -13.82 -8.29
N ASP A 555 31.63 -14.06 -7.18
CA ASP A 555 33.02 -14.55 -7.23
C ASP A 555 33.10 -15.97 -7.81
N THR A 556 34.21 -16.28 -8.49
CA THR A 556 34.40 -17.54 -9.25
C THR A 556 34.23 -18.81 -8.39
N ARG A 557 34.58 -18.75 -7.10
CA ARG A 557 34.43 -19.91 -6.20
C ARG A 557 32.97 -20.19 -5.90
N THR A 558 32.21 -19.18 -5.51
CA THR A 558 30.78 -19.29 -5.22
C THR A 558 30.00 -19.64 -6.50
N GLU A 559 30.41 -19.10 -7.64
CA GLU A 559 29.89 -19.43 -8.95
C GLU A 559 29.96 -20.95 -9.23
N THR A 560 31.12 -21.59 -9.01
CA THR A 560 31.28 -23.03 -9.16
C THR A 560 30.37 -23.83 -8.23
N LEU A 561 30.14 -23.34 -6.99
CA LEU A 561 29.23 -23.98 -6.05
C LEU A 561 27.77 -23.91 -6.52
N ILE A 562 27.37 -22.75 -7.06
CA ILE A 562 26.04 -22.53 -7.64
C ILE A 562 25.83 -23.45 -8.83
N GLU A 563 26.77 -23.51 -9.78
CA GLU A 563 26.68 -24.40 -10.95
C GLU A 563 26.49 -25.86 -10.53
N ARG A 564 27.31 -26.35 -9.60
CA ARG A 564 27.19 -27.74 -9.08
C ARG A 564 25.85 -27.96 -8.36
N GLY A 565 25.39 -27.00 -7.56
CA GLY A 565 24.10 -27.07 -6.90
C GLY A 565 22.94 -27.11 -7.89
N MET A 566 23.02 -26.30 -8.94
CA MET A 566 22.05 -26.28 -10.03
C MET A 566 22.05 -27.59 -10.80
N ASP A 567 23.24 -28.13 -11.18
CA ASP A 567 23.35 -29.40 -11.89
C ASP A 567 22.74 -30.55 -11.06
N SER A 568 23.04 -30.62 -9.76
CA SER A 568 22.45 -31.61 -8.86
C SER A 568 20.92 -31.43 -8.72
N LEU A 569 20.43 -30.19 -8.69
CA LEU A 569 19.00 -29.91 -8.64
C LEU A 569 18.29 -30.34 -9.95
N MET A 570 18.93 -30.18 -11.10
CA MET A 570 18.37 -30.50 -12.43
C MET A 570 18.28 -31.97 -12.72
N GLU A 571 19.07 -32.83 -12.04
CA GLU A 571 19.18 -34.24 -12.35
C GLU A 571 17.83 -34.99 -12.22
N GLY A 572 17.44 -35.69 -13.29
CA GLY A 572 16.20 -36.46 -13.34
C GLY A 572 14.90 -35.64 -13.52
N ARG A 573 14.98 -34.32 -13.67
CA ARG A 573 13.82 -33.42 -13.77
C ARG A 573 13.70 -32.81 -15.15
N THR A 574 12.48 -32.41 -15.51
CA THR A 574 12.25 -31.52 -16.66
C THR A 574 12.64 -30.10 -16.30
N VAL A 575 13.49 -29.46 -17.09
CA VAL A 575 14.07 -28.17 -16.72
C VAL A 575 13.94 -27.18 -17.86
N PHE A 576 13.42 -26.00 -17.54
CA PHE A 576 13.43 -24.82 -18.39
C PHE A 576 14.45 -23.82 -17.83
N VAL A 577 15.48 -23.51 -18.61
CA VAL A 577 16.53 -22.56 -18.20
C VAL A 577 16.50 -21.33 -19.09
N ILE A 578 16.35 -20.14 -18.49
CA ILE A 578 16.68 -18.89 -19.16
C ILE A 578 18.18 -18.70 -19.02
N ALA A 579 18.90 -19.04 -20.08
CA ALA A 579 20.34 -19.14 -20.01
C ALA A 579 21.03 -17.82 -20.36
N HIS A 580 21.86 -17.35 -19.43
CA HIS A 580 22.77 -16.24 -19.61
C HIS A 580 24.24 -16.70 -19.73
N ARG A 581 24.49 -18.02 -19.63
CA ARG A 581 25.83 -18.64 -19.70
C ARG A 581 25.91 -19.70 -20.78
N LEU A 582 27.00 -19.69 -21.49
CA LEU A 582 27.29 -20.65 -22.54
C LEU A 582 27.44 -22.10 -22.03
N SER A 583 27.95 -22.30 -20.79
CA SER A 583 28.09 -23.59 -20.15
C SER A 583 26.73 -24.31 -19.97
N THR A 584 25.76 -23.56 -19.42
CA THR A 584 24.41 -24.08 -19.18
C THR A 584 23.68 -24.39 -20.47
N VAL A 585 23.85 -23.55 -21.51
CA VAL A 585 23.28 -23.79 -22.85
C VAL A 585 23.84 -25.05 -23.48
N ARG A 586 25.18 -25.20 -23.44
CA ARG A 586 25.87 -26.34 -24.10
C ARG A 586 25.41 -27.69 -23.60
N ASN A 587 25.12 -27.79 -22.30
CA ASN A 587 24.72 -29.06 -21.66
C ASN A 587 23.20 -29.30 -21.70
N SER A 588 22.45 -28.55 -22.52
CA SER A 588 21.00 -28.74 -22.68
C SER A 588 20.68 -29.66 -23.83
N GLN A 589 19.66 -30.52 -23.66
CA GLN A 589 19.23 -31.48 -24.70
C GLN A 589 18.47 -30.78 -25.84
N ALA A 590 17.90 -29.59 -25.57
CA ALA A 590 17.34 -28.73 -26.61
C ALA A 590 17.60 -27.26 -26.28
N ILE A 591 17.99 -26.53 -27.28
CA ILE A 591 18.21 -25.08 -27.21
C ILE A 591 17.18 -24.42 -28.12
N LEU A 592 16.46 -23.45 -27.60
CA LEU A 592 15.47 -22.68 -28.33
C LEU A 592 15.95 -21.24 -28.43
N VAL A 593 16.21 -20.79 -29.64
CA VAL A 593 16.60 -19.40 -29.90
C VAL A 593 15.35 -18.58 -30.17
N LEU A 594 15.14 -17.56 -29.32
CA LEU A 594 14.02 -16.65 -29.43
C LEU A 594 14.47 -15.31 -30.01
N GLU A 595 13.70 -14.79 -30.95
CA GLU A 595 13.84 -13.45 -31.49
C GLU A 595 12.46 -12.83 -31.75
N GLN A 596 12.21 -11.65 -31.20
CA GLN A 596 10.94 -10.92 -31.36
C GLN A 596 9.68 -11.77 -31.08
N GLY A 597 9.73 -12.59 -30.02
CA GLY A 597 8.60 -13.41 -29.58
C GLY A 597 8.36 -14.67 -30.42
N ARG A 598 9.31 -15.08 -31.25
CA ARG A 598 9.22 -16.32 -32.06
C ARG A 598 10.42 -17.22 -31.79
N ILE A 599 10.23 -18.52 -31.89
CA ILE A 599 11.33 -19.49 -31.93
C ILE A 599 11.84 -19.53 -33.36
N ILE A 600 13.10 -19.10 -33.57
CA ILE A 600 13.74 -19.03 -34.90
C ILE A 600 14.66 -20.25 -35.16
N GLU A 601 15.23 -20.84 -34.09
CA GLU A 601 16.08 -22.01 -34.20
C GLU A 601 15.77 -22.96 -33.03
N ARG A 602 15.87 -24.25 -33.29
CA ARG A 602 15.74 -25.34 -32.32
C ARG A 602 16.66 -26.50 -32.67
N GLY A 603 17.42 -26.99 -31.71
CA GLY A 603 18.32 -28.12 -31.87
C GLY A 603 19.17 -28.33 -30.63
N ASP A 604 20.09 -29.27 -30.69
CA ASP A 604 21.17 -29.39 -29.71
C ASP A 604 22.34 -28.44 -30.04
N HIS A 605 23.34 -28.41 -29.16
CA HIS A 605 24.51 -27.54 -29.33
C HIS A 605 25.26 -27.78 -30.65
N ALA A 606 25.45 -29.04 -31.04
CA ALA A 606 26.22 -29.40 -32.23
C ALA A 606 25.43 -29.07 -33.50
N GLU A 607 24.13 -29.39 -33.53
CA GLU A 607 23.21 -29.09 -34.63
C GLU A 607 23.14 -27.59 -34.91
N LEU A 608 22.97 -26.79 -33.87
CA LEU A 608 22.84 -25.34 -34.03
C LEU A 608 24.15 -24.64 -34.40
N LEU A 609 25.30 -25.18 -33.97
CA LEU A 609 26.60 -24.69 -34.44
C LEU A 609 26.81 -24.99 -35.94
N ALA A 610 26.41 -26.18 -36.40
CA ALA A 610 26.54 -26.56 -37.79
C ALA A 610 25.63 -25.75 -38.74
N GLN A 611 24.51 -25.21 -38.23
CA GLN A 611 23.61 -24.35 -39.01
C GLN A 611 24.18 -22.94 -39.27
N HIS A 612 25.22 -22.51 -38.57
CA HIS A 612 25.81 -21.15 -38.65
C HIS A 612 24.79 -20.03 -38.55
N GLY A 613 23.69 -20.24 -37.80
CA GLY A 613 22.60 -19.33 -37.62
C GLY A 613 22.81 -18.32 -36.48
N LYS A 614 21.72 -17.87 -35.86
CA LYS A 614 21.75 -16.91 -34.75
C LYS A 614 22.46 -17.47 -33.52
N TYR A 615 22.23 -18.77 -33.20
CA TYR A 615 22.93 -19.42 -32.10
C TYR A 615 24.45 -19.40 -32.29
N TYR A 616 24.94 -19.70 -33.52
CA TYR A 616 26.36 -19.62 -33.84
C TYR A 616 26.92 -18.21 -33.59
N GLN A 617 26.19 -17.15 -34.01
CA GLN A 617 26.61 -15.77 -33.78
C GLN A 617 26.68 -15.42 -32.30
N LEU A 618 25.71 -15.85 -31.49
CA LEU A 618 25.69 -15.68 -30.04
C LEU A 618 26.86 -16.43 -29.36
N TYR A 619 27.11 -17.68 -29.80
CA TYR A 619 28.17 -18.53 -29.24
C TYR A 619 29.58 -17.99 -29.56
N THR A 620 29.79 -17.49 -30.77
CA THR A 620 31.09 -16.95 -31.21
C THR A 620 31.35 -15.52 -30.80
N GLY A 621 30.43 -14.89 -30.08
CA GLY A 621 30.55 -13.48 -29.63
C GLY A 621 30.35 -12.45 -30.74
N GLN A 622 29.80 -12.85 -31.89
CA GLN A 622 29.41 -11.93 -32.97
C GLN A 622 28.06 -11.25 -32.70
N ALA A 623 27.30 -11.70 -31.71
CA ALA A 623 26.09 -11.08 -31.19
C ALA A 623 26.06 -11.25 -29.65
N GLU A 624 25.39 -10.34 -28.97
CA GLU A 624 25.28 -10.36 -27.50
C GLU A 624 24.15 -11.29 -27.03
N LEU A 625 24.40 -12.04 -25.94
CA LEU A 625 23.43 -12.92 -25.27
C LEU A 625 22.43 -12.15 -24.38
N SER A 626 22.70 -10.87 -24.09
CA SER A 626 21.98 -10.05 -23.10
C SER A 626 20.62 -9.58 -23.55
#